data_8cfb0908bf0dd9815cd6388363ea2429
#
_entry.id   8cfb0908bf0dd9815cd6388363ea2429
#
_cell.length_a   1.000
_cell.length_b   1.000
_cell.length_c   1.000
_cell.angle_alpha   90.00
_cell.angle_beta   90.00
_cell.angle_gamma   90.00
#
_symmetry.space_group_name_H-M   'P 1'
#
loop_
_entity.id
_entity.type
_entity.pdbx_description
1 polymer ?
#
loop_
_entity_poly.entity_id
_entity_poly.type
_entity_poly.pdbx_seq_one_letter_code
_entity_poly.pdbx_strand_id
1 'polypeptide(L)'
;MSTTAVPSAAVQKQLKQGKVKKGIFSVIRHLVLALLAFIWLVPIAWLLLTSFSTDKGINFTRFVPENFTMWNYVSIMTQPDSVAQFPRWFMNTLVVACFNCVISTCFVLMVAYAISCCRFKGRKLLQNLSVTVNLFPGVLAMIAVYFVLKYMNLTNSYAGLIMVYAGSSGLGYLICKGFFDTVPVALREAAKLDGASEARIFFQIVIPMSRPILVYTIINSFLTPWTDFVMAKMILNSGVSTDWTVAIGLYNMLQKALINSYFSRFCAGGVLVAIPISILFVIMQKFYVEGITSGAAKG
;
A
#
# COMPACT_ATOMS: atom_id res chain seq x y z
N MET A 1 17.36 56.27 14.31
CA MET A 1 16.05 56.51 13.63
C MET A 1 16.19 56.01 12.20
N SER A 2 15.74 54.77 11.87
CA SER A 2 15.76 54.24 10.54
C SER A 2 14.45 54.64 9.85
N THR A 3 14.52 55.55 8.90
CA THR A 3 13.42 55.98 8.04
C THR A 3 13.08 54.81 7.07
N THR A 4 12.03 54.10 7.37
CA THR A 4 11.42 53.12 6.41
C THR A 4 10.82 53.93 5.24
N ALA A 5 11.55 53.93 4.13
CA ALA A 5 11.08 54.59 2.89
C ALA A 5 9.79 53.91 2.39
N VAL A 6 8.71 54.66 2.25
CA VAL A 6 7.45 54.19 1.69
C VAL A 6 7.67 53.81 0.20
N PRO A 7 7.32 52.60 -0.25
CA PRO A 7 7.54 52.19 -1.63
C PRO A 7 6.78 53.10 -2.61
N SER A 8 7.40 53.45 -3.73
CA SER A 8 6.79 54.30 -4.75
C SER A 8 5.49 53.68 -5.31
N ALA A 9 4.56 54.49 -5.79
CA ALA A 9 3.25 54.06 -6.30
C ALA A 9 3.38 52.95 -7.40
N ALA A 10 4.44 52.99 -8.22
CA ALA A 10 4.75 51.97 -9.21
C ALA A 10 5.09 50.61 -8.58
N VAL A 11 5.88 50.58 -7.48
CA VAL A 11 6.24 49.36 -6.76
C VAL A 11 5.01 48.79 -6.05
N GLN A 12 4.15 49.64 -5.47
CA GLN A 12 2.88 49.16 -4.87
C GLN A 12 1.93 48.56 -5.90
N LYS A 13 1.86 49.10 -7.12
CA LYS A 13 1.04 48.56 -8.23
C LYS A 13 1.57 47.20 -8.69
N GLN A 14 2.91 47.00 -8.81
CA GLN A 14 3.51 45.75 -9.15
C GLN A 14 3.31 44.66 -8.05
N LEU A 15 3.41 45.04 -6.77
CA LEU A 15 3.13 44.15 -5.64
C LEU A 15 1.66 43.71 -5.60
N LYS A 16 0.70 44.65 -5.89
CA LYS A 16 -0.73 44.30 -5.99
C LYS A 16 -1.00 43.36 -7.17
N GLN A 17 -0.44 43.63 -8.34
CA GLN A 17 -0.59 42.77 -9.52
C GLN A 17 0.03 41.39 -9.29
N GLY A 18 1.18 41.28 -8.60
CA GLY A 18 1.80 40.03 -8.21
C GLY A 18 0.95 39.22 -7.23
N LYS A 19 0.31 39.87 -6.26
CA LYS A 19 -0.63 39.24 -5.32
C LYS A 19 -1.88 38.72 -6.03
N VAL A 20 -2.47 39.51 -6.95
CA VAL A 20 -3.66 39.12 -7.74
C VAL A 20 -3.33 37.93 -8.64
N LYS A 21 -2.22 37.94 -9.38
CA LYS A 21 -1.78 36.81 -10.21
C LYS A 21 -1.55 35.54 -9.37
N LYS A 22 -0.90 35.66 -8.21
CA LYS A 22 -0.72 34.50 -7.27
C LYS A 22 -2.07 34.00 -6.75
N GLY A 23 -3.02 34.89 -6.47
CA GLY A 23 -4.36 34.51 -6.04
C GLY A 23 -5.12 33.74 -7.14
N ILE A 24 -5.14 34.27 -8.38
CA ILE A 24 -5.78 33.59 -9.51
C ILE A 24 -5.16 32.23 -9.78
N PHE A 25 -3.82 32.13 -9.79
CA PHE A 25 -3.12 30.85 -9.98
C PHE A 25 -3.43 29.85 -8.86
N SER A 26 -3.55 30.35 -7.62
CA SER A 26 -3.95 29.51 -6.48
C SER A 26 -5.38 28.97 -6.66
N VAL A 27 -6.33 29.81 -7.07
CA VAL A 27 -7.73 29.39 -7.34
C VAL A 27 -7.77 28.34 -8.45
N ILE A 28 -7.11 28.60 -9.59
CA ILE A 28 -7.05 27.65 -10.71
C ILE A 28 -6.48 26.30 -10.25
N ARG A 29 -5.38 26.32 -9.48
CA ARG A 29 -4.77 25.10 -8.93
C ARG A 29 -5.75 24.32 -8.05
N HIS A 30 -6.49 24.98 -7.16
CA HIS A 30 -7.47 24.31 -6.31
C HIS A 30 -8.66 23.75 -7.10
N LEU A 31 -9.11 24.48 -8.14
CA LEU A 31 -10.17 23.99 -9.03
C LEU A 31 -9.74 22.75 -9.80
N VAL A 32 -8.52 22.75 -10.34
CA VAL A 32 -7.96 21.57 -11.03
C VAL A 32 -7.83 20.39 -10.08
N LEU A 33 -7.31 20.61 -8.87
CA LEU A 33 -7.19 19.57 -7.87
C LEU A 33 -8.55 19.02 -7.43
N ALA A 34 -9.55 19.89 -7.24
CA ALA A 34 -10.92 19.50 -6.89
C ALA A 34 -11.57 18.67 -8.01
N LEU A 35 -11.39 19.10 -9.27
CA LEU A 35 -11.89 18.36 -10.43
C LEU A 35 -11.26 16.97 -10.53
N LEU A 36 -9.93 16.86 -10.38
CA LEU A 36 -9.23 15.59 -10.37
C LEU A 36 -9.72 14.70 -9.23
N ALA A 37 -9.85 15.25 -8.01
CA ALA A 37 -10.38 14.51 -6.87
C ALA A 37 -11.81 14.00 -7.12
N PHE A 38 -12.67 14.85 -7.72
CA PHE A 38 -14.02 14.44 -8.09
C PHE A 38 -14.03 13.28 -9.08
N ILE A 39 -13.22 13.35 -10.15
CA ILE A 39 -13.11 12.27 -11.15
C ILE A 39 -12.69 10.96 -10.49
N TRP A 40 -11.72 11.00 -9.55
CA TRP A 40 -11.26 9.81 -8.82
C TRP A 40 -12.31 9.24 -7.86
N LEU A 41 -13.17 10.08 -7.31
CA LEU A 41 -14.23 9.66 -6.38
C LEU A 41 -15.44 9.04 -7.09
N VAL A 42 -15.69 9.35 -8.38
CA VAL A 42 -16.83 8.83 -9.14
C VAL A 42 -16.92 7.30 -9.13
N PRO A 43 -15.87 6.53 -9.51
CA PRO A 43 -15.95 5.06 -9.49
C PRO A 43 -16.11 4.51 -8.07
N ILE A 44 -15.51 5.14 -7.07
CA ILE A 44 -15.65 4.73 -5.67
C ILE A 44 -17.08 4.96 -5.18
N ALA A 45 -17.65 6.13 -5.48
CA ALA A 45 -19.04 6.46 -5.17
C ALA A 45 -20.01 5.50 -5.86
N TRP A 46 -19.78 5.18 -7.13
CA TRP A 46 -20.60 4.21 -7.85
C TRP A 46 -20.54 2.81 -7.23
N LEU A 47 -19.35 2.32 -6.88
CA LEU A 47 -19.17 1.04 -6.19
C LEU A 47 -19.91 1.04 -4.84
N LEU A 48 -19.77 2.13 -4.08
CA LEU A 48 -20.45 2.29 -2.79
C LEU A 48 -21.97 2.30 -2.95
N LEU A 49 -22.52 3.06 -3.89
CA LEU A 49 -23.95 3.09 -4.17
C LEU A 49 -24.47 1.73 -4.64
N THR A 50 -23.74 1.07 -5.55
CA THR A 50 -24.10 -0.27 -6.05
C THR A 50 -24.09 -1.33 -4.93
N SER A 51 -23.22 -1.19 -3.92
CA SER A 51 -23.19 -2.11 -2.79
C SER A 51 -24.48 -2.13 -1.97
N PHE A 52 -25.27 -1.05 -2.04
CA PHE A 52 -26.60 -0.95 -1.45
C PHE A 52 -27.75 -1.23 -2.42
N SER A 53 -27.46 -1.59 -3.69
CA SER A 53 -28.52 -1.85 -4.68
C SER A 53 -29.29 -3.14 -4.40
N THR A 54 -30.59 -3.12 -4.68
CA THR A 54 -31.42 -4.33 -4.73
C THR A 54 -31.14 -5.16 -6.00
N ASP A 55 -30.55 -4.54 -7.03
CA ASP A 55 -30.17 -5.23 -8.26
C ASP A 55 -28.99 -6.16 -7.98
N LYS A 56 -29.07 -7.39 -8.46
CA LYS A 56 -28.03 -8.40 -8.22
C LYS A 56 -26.86 -8.29 -9.21
N GLY A 57 -27.16 -7.89 -10.45
CA GLY A 57 -26.21 -7.79 -11.55
C GLY A 57 -25.70 -6.38 -11.80
N ILE A 58 -24.89 -6.26 -12.86
CA ILE A 58 -24.37 -4.95 -13.29
C ILE A 58 -25.49 -4.15 -13.95
N ASN A 59 -25.78 -2.98 -13.44
CA ASN A 59 -26.69 -2.03 -14.05
C ASN A 59 -25.90 -0.82 -14.56
N PHE A 60 -25.71 -0.74 -15.88
CA PHE A 60 -24.99 0.37 -16.51
C PHE A 60 -25.88 1.56 -16.89
N THR A 61 -27.20 1.43 -16.77
CA THR A 61 -28.13 2.49 -17.18
C THR A 61 -28.32 3.57 -16.12
N ARG A 62 -27.98 3.27 -14.86
CA ARG A 62 -28.20 4.17 -13.73
C ARG A 62 -26.98 4.22 -12.82
N PHE A 63 -26.58 5.43 -12.45
CA PHE A 63 -25.53 5.66 -11.48
C PHE A 63 -26.00 5.45 -10.04
N VAL A 64 -27.24 5.83 -9.76
CA VAL A 64 -27.88 5.67 -8.44
C VAL A 64 -28.92 4.56 -8.51
N PRO A 65 -28.90 3.57 -7.60
CA PRO A 65 -29.92 2.52 -7.53
C PRO A 65 -31.32 3.10 -7.29
N GLU A 66 -32.34 2.44 -7.82
CA GLU A 66 -33.75 2.82 -7.52
C GLU A 66 -34.13 2.52 -6.08
N ASN A 67 -33.70 1.37 -5.59
CA ASN A 67 -34.01 0.92 -4.23
C ASN A 67 -32.71 0.56 -3.50
N PHE A 68 -32.65 0.92 -2.23
CA PHE A 68 -31.51 0.66 -1.35
C PHE A 68 -31.80 -0.48 -0.39
N THR A 69 -30.81 -1.32 -0.15
CA THR A 69 -30.89 -2.44 0.78
C THR A 69 -29.55 -2.67 1.48
N MET A 70 -29.60 -3.11 2.73
CA MET A 70 -28.45 -3.64 3.46
C MET A 70 -28.23 -5.15 3.22
N TRP A 71 -29.12 -5.78 2.44
CA TRP A 71 -29.12 -7.23 2.25
C TRP A 71 -27.80 -7.77 1.69
N ASN A 72 -27.12 -7.02 0.80
CA ASN A 72 -25.85 -7.44 0.23
C ASN A 72 -24.78 -7.62 1.31
N TYR A 73 -24.71 -6.74 2.29
CA TYR A 73 -23.80 -6.84 3.44
C TYR A 73 -24.18 -7.97 4.38
N VAL A 74 -25.47 -8.08 4.72
CA VAL A 74 -25.96 -9.14 5.59
C VAL A 74 -25.71 -10.50 4.94
N SER A 75 -26.12 -10.67 3.67
CA SER A 75 -26.03 -11.95 3.00
C SER A 75 -24.59 -12.40 2.76
N ILE A 76 -23.67 -11.50 2.42
CA ILE A 76 -22.25 -11.86 2.18
C ILE A 76 -21.54 -12.29 3.47
N MET A 77 -21.97 -11.79 4.63
CA MET A 77 -21.40 -12.11 5.94
C MET A 77 -22.04 -13.31 6.61
N THR A 78 -23.38 -13.49 6.47
CA THR A 78 -24.14 -14.46 7.25
C THR A 78 -24.63 -15.66 6.45
N GLN A 79 -24.62 -15.58 5.11
CA GLN A 79 -25.13 -16.64 4.23
C GLN A 79 -24.04 -17.06 3.23
N PRO A 80 -22.94 -17.70 3.70
CA PRO A 80 -21.97 -18.27 2.80
C PRO A 80 -22.61 -19.36 1.94
N ASP A 81 -22.36 -19.33 0.66
CA ASP A 81 -22.81 -20.34 -0.31
C ASP A 81 -21.59 -20.96 -1.03
N SER A 82 -21.82 -21.84 -1.98
CA SER A 82 -20.72 -22.49 -2.73
C SER A 82 -19.83 -21.51 -3.50
N VAL A 83 -20.33 -20.31 -3.79
CA VAL A 83 -19.63 -19.26 -4.56
C VAL A 83 -19.04 -18.21 -3.63
N ALA A 84 -19.79 -17.80 -2.57
CA ALA A 84 -19.45 -16.67 -1.72
C ALA A 84 -19.11 -17.13 -0.30
N GLN A 85 -17.85 -17.35 -0.04
CA GLN A 85 -17.28 -17.70 1.29
C GLN A 85 -16.56 -16.51 1.93
N PHE A 86 -17.13 -15.29 1.80
CA PHE A 86 -16.47 -14.03 2.14
C PHE A 86 -15.91 -13.97 3.57
N PRO A 87 -16.60 -14.42 4.65
CA PRO A 87 -16.02 -14.38 5.99
C PRO A 87 -14.72 -15.18 6.11
N ARG A 88 -14.66 -16.34 5.42
CA ARG A 88 -13.42 -17.15 5.36
C ARG A 88 -12.32 -16.43 4.59
N TRP A 89 -12.64 -15.92 3.40
CA TRP A 89 -11.66 -15.19 2.57
C TRP A 89 -11.09 -13.97 3.29
N PHE A 90 -11.97 -13.23 3.97
CA PHE A 90 -11.57 -12.06 4.74
C PHE A 90 -10.61 -12.44 5.87
N MET A 91 -10.94 -13.48 6.65
CA MET A 91 -10.09 -13.96 7.73
C MET A 91 -8.76 -14.52 7.21
N ASN A 92 -8.80 -15.33 6.16
CA ASN A 92 -7.59 -15.85 5.50
C ASN A 92 -6.65 -14.70 5.08
N THR A 93 -7.20 -13.69 4.41
CA THR A 93 -6.43 -12.52 3.97
C THR A 93 -5.89 -11.73 5.14
N LEU A 94 -6.69 -11.52 6.18
CA LEU A 94 -6.26 -10.81 7.39
C LEU A 94 -5.10 -11.52 8.07
N VAL A 95 -5.17 -12.83 8.22
CA VAL A 95 -4.08 -13.65 8.80
C VAL A 95 -2.82 -13.52 7.94
N VAL A 96 -2.93 -13.73 6.63
CA VAL A 96 -1.79 -13.58 5.71
C VAL A 96 -1.22 -12.16 5.77
N ALA A 97 -2.08 -11.14 5.80
CA ALA A 97 -1.65 -9.74 5.86
C ALA A 97 -0.92 -9.38 7.16
N CYS A 98 -1.40 -9.86 8.30
CA CYS A 98 -0.74 -9.64 9.58
C CYS A 98 0.65 -10.31 9.63
N PHE A 99 0.76 -11.57 9.25
CA PHE A 99 2.04 -12.26 9.21
C PHE A 99 2.99 -11.65 8.17
N ASN A 100 2.49 -11.35 6.97
CA ASN A 100 3.28 -10.69 5.94
C ASN A 100 3.77 -9.31 6.39
N CYS A 101 2.91 -8.52 7.02
CA CYS A 101 3.26 -7.20 7.55
C CYS A 101 4.46 -7.27 8.50
N VAL A 102 4.47 -8.19 9.44
CA VAL A 102 5.57 -8.36 10.40
C VAL A 102 6.83 -8.89 9.69
N ILE A 103 6.71 -9.99 8.97
CA ILE A 103 7.85 -10.69 8.37
C ILE A 103 8.51 -9.84 7.30
N SER A 104 7.73 -9.32 6.33
CA SER A 104 8.25 -8.47 5.25
C SER A 104 8.88 -7.19 5.78
N THR A 105 8.23 -6.52 6.74
CA THR A 105 8.78 -5.29 7.33
C THR A 105 10.12 -5.57 8.00
N CYS A 106 10.21 -6.63 8.81
CA CYS A 106 11.48 -7.00 9.45
C CYS A 106 12.57 -7.29 8.41
N PHE A 107 12.28 -8.10 7.38
CA PHE A 107 13.25 -8.42 6.34
C PHE A 107 13.70 -7.18 5.57
N VAL A 108 12.77 -6.36 5.10
CA VAL A 108 13.08 -5.14 4.34
C VAL A 108 13.99 -4.20 5.14
N LEU A 109 13.65 -3.95 6.39
CA LEU A 109 14.41 -3.03 7.25
C LEU A 109 15.79 -3.60 7.60
N MET A 110 15.89 -4.90 7.92
CA MET A 110 17.18 -5.54 8.23
C MET A 110 18.11 -5.55 7.01
N VAL A 111 17.59 -5.90 5.83
CA VAL A 111 18.37 -5.88 4.57
C VAL A 111 18.78 -4.46 4.21
N ALA A 112 17.87 -3.49 4.32
CA ALA A 112 18.17 -2.07 4.08
C ALA A 112 19.26 -1.56 5.03
N TYR A 113 19.19 -1.93 6.32
CA TYR A 113 20.20 -1.56 7.31
C TYR A 113 21.56 -2.18 7.00
N ALA A 114 21.61 -3.48 6.71
CA ALA A 114 22.85 -4.16 6.36
C ALA A 114 23.51 -3.52 5.13
N ILE A 115 22.72 -3.23 4.09
CA ILE A 115 23.22 -2.63 2.86
C ILE A 115 23.53 -1.14 3.03
N SER A 116 22.86 -0.37 3.90
CA SER A 116 23.14 1.04 4.12
C SER A 116 24.26 1.27 5.13
N CYS A 117 24.15 0.63 6.29
CA CYS A 117 24.93 0.97 7.48
C CYS A 117 26.13 0.07 7.73
N CYS A 118 26.07 -1.21 7.31
CA CYS A 118 27.14 -2.16 7.55
C CYS A 118 28.17 -2.18 6.42
N ARG A 119 29.44 -2.40 6.77
CA ARG A 119 30.54 -2.57 5.82
C ARG A 119 30.89 -4.05 5.71
N PHE A 120 30.59 -4.69 4.59
CA PHE A 120 30.95 -6.08 4.31
C PHE A 120 31.37 -6.29 2.86
N LYS A 121 32.16 -7.35 2.62
CA LYS A 121 32.58 -7.74 1.28
C LYS A 121 31.36 -8.24 0.49
N GLY A 122 31.20 -7.79 -0.77
CA GLY A 122 30.07 -8.19 -1.62
C GLY A 122 28.84 -7.28 -1.56
N ARG A 123 28.79 -6.25 -0.69
CA ARG A 123 27.67 -5.30 -0.57
C ARG A 123 27.21 -4.73 -1.92
N LYS A 124 28.16 -4.21 -2.73
CA LYS A 124 27.86 -3.65 -4.06
C LYS A 124 27.34 -4.72 -5.03
N LEU A 125 27.89 -5.93 -4.97
CA LEU A 125 27.44 -7.05 -5.81
C LEU A 125 26.00 -7.42 -5.49
N LEU A 126 25.64 -7.59 -4.21
CA LEU A 126 24.28 -7.88 -3.78
C LEU A 126 23.29 -6.78 -4.21
N GLN A 127 23.68 -5.51 -4.06
CA GLN A 127 22.86 -4.39 -4.48
C GLN A 127 22.60 -4.41 -5.99
N ASN A 128 23.66 -4.60 -6.79
CA ASN A 128 23.54 -4.65 -8.24
C ASN A 128 22.72 -5.87 -8.71
N LEU A 129 22.96 -7.05 -8.14
CA LEU A 129 22.17 -8.25 -8.42
C LEU A 129 20.70 -8.04 -8.12
N SER A 130 20.36 -7.44 -6.98
CA SER A 130 18.97 -7.16 -6.62
C SER A 130 18.28 -6.23 -7.62
N VAL A 131 18.98 -5.18 -8.08
CA VAL A 131 18.44 -4.28 -9.11
C VAL A 131 18.27 -5.02 -10.43
N THR A 132 19.27 -5.81 -10.85
CA THR A 132 19.22 -6.58 -12.10
C THR A 132 18.08 -7.60 -12.11
N VAL A 133 17.90 -8.35 -11.01
CA VAL A 133 16.80 -9.34 -10.88
C VAL A 133 15.43 -8.66 -10.92
N ASN A 134 15.29 -7.45 -10.36
CA ASN A 134 14.04 -6.70 -10.43
C ASN A 134 13.70 -6.15 -11.84
N LEU A 135 14.67 -6.13 -12.77
CA LEU A 135 14.39 -5.81 -14.18
C LEU A 135 13.79 -7.01 -14.95
N PHE A 136 13.86 -8.21 -14.37
CA PHE A 136 13.28 -9.39 -14.99
C PHE A 136 11.75 -9.32 -14.97
N PRO A 137 11.04 -9.73 -16.06
CA PRO A 137 9.58 -9.68 -16.11
C PRO A 137 8.95 -10.46 -14.96
N GLY A 138 8.18 -9.77 -14.09
CA GLY A 138 7.61 -10.33 -12.88
C GLY A 138 6.75 -11.57 -13.12
N VAL A 139 6.00 -11.61 -14.22
CA VAL A 139 5.15 -12.77 -14.57
C VAL A 139 5.99 -14.04 -14.80
N LEU A 140 7.16 -13.92 -15.45
CA LEU A 140 8.07 -15.06 -15.65
C LEU A 140 8.70 -15.50 -14.33
N ALA A 141 9.06 -14.55 -13.47
CA ALA A 141 9.54 -14.85 -12.13
C ALA A 141 8.50 -15.59 -11.28
N MET A 142 7.23 -15.23 -11.39
CA MET A 142 6.12 -15.91 -10.69
C MET A 142 6.07 -17.41 -11.03
N ILE A 143 6.23 -17.76 -12.30
CA ILE A 143 6.20 -19.18 -12.75
C ILE A 143 7.36 -19.93 -12.11
N ALA A 144 8.57 -19.39 -12.11
CA ALA A 144 9.73 -20.01 -11.47
C ALA A 144 9.52 -20.20 -9.96
N VAL A 145 9.02 -19.17 -9.28
CA VAL A 145 8.68 -19.20 -7.85
C VAL A 145 7.66 -20.28 -7.54
N TYR A 146 6.61 -20.42 -8.37
CA TYR A 146 5.62 -21.49 -8.21
C TYR A 146 6.25 -22.89 -8.23
N PHE A 147 7.15 -23.17 -9.18
CA PHE A 147 7.83 -24.47 -9.25
C PHE A 147 8.74 -24.71 -8.06
N VAL A 148 9.41 -23.68 -7.54
CA VAL A 148 10.21 -23.78 -6.30
C VAL A 148 9.30 -24.15 -5.12
N LEU A 149 8.16 -23.44 -4.94
CA LEU A 149 7.20 -23.75 -3.89
C LEU A 149 6.60 -25.16 -4.05
N LYS A 150 6.34 -25.59 -5.27
CA LYS A 150 5.84 -26.93 -5.55
C LYS A 150 6.86 -28.00 -5.13
N TYR A 151 8.12 -27.80 -5.45
CA TYR A 151 9.21 -28.66 -5.02
C TYR A 151 9.34 -28.73 -3.48
N MET A 152 9.10 -27.59 -2.80
CA MET A 152 9.12 -27.49 -1.34
C MET A 152 7.83 -27.99 -0.67
N ASN A 153 6.81 -28.44 -1.43
CA ASN A 153 5.47 -28.79 -0.94
C ASN A 153 4.76 -27.64 -0.20
N LEU A 154 4.99 -26.40 -0.62
CA LEU A 154 4.42 -25.18 -0.05
C LEU A 154 3.31 -24.56 -0.92
N THR A 155 2.91 -25.20 -2.03
CA THR A 155 1.71 -24.82 -2.77
C THR A 155 0.45 -25.12 -1.95
N ASN A 156 -0.63 -24.40 -2.21
CA ASN A 156 -1.90 -24.49 -1.46
C ASN A 156 -1.74 -24.21 0.05
N SER A 157 -0.77 -23.37 0.42
CA SER A 157 -0.53 -23.00 1.81
C SER A 157 -0.35 -21.48 1.97
N TYR A 158 -0.86 -20.94 3.08
CA TYR A 158 -0.61 -19.53 3.43
C TYR A 158 0.86 -19.29 3.78
N ALA A 159 1.55 -20.28 4.31
CA ALA A 159 2.99 -20.19 4.57
C ALA A 159 3.79 -19.95 3.29
N GLY A 160 3.47 -20.68 2.21
CA GLY A 160 4.07 -20.46 0.89
C GLY A 160 3.78 -19.05 0.36
N LEU A 161 2.52 -18.59 0.50
CA LEU A 161 2.12 -17.25 0.06
C LEU A 161 2.86 -16.15 0.83
N ILE A 162 2.93 -16.26 2.17
CA ILE A 162 3.66 -15.31 3.04
C ILE A 162 5.15 -15.31 2.69
N MET A 163 5.75 -16.50 2.48
CA MET A 163 7.16 -16.61 2.11
C MET A 163 7.47 -15.90 0.80
N VAL A 164 6.59 -16.00 -0.20
CA VAL A 164 6.75 -15.31 -1.48
C VAL A 164 6.61 -13.81 -1.31
N TYR A 165 5.61 -13.33 -0.58
CA TYR A 165 5.45 -11.89 -0.35
C TYR A 165 6.63 -11.31 0.41
N ALA A 166 7.11 -12.00 1.45
CA ALA A 166 8.29 -11.58 2.20
C ALA A 166 9.56 -11.56 1.34
N GLY A 167 9.75 -12.58 0.49
CA GLY A 167 10.90 -12.67 -0.40
C GLY A 167 10.85 -11.69 -1.58
N SER A 168 9.65 -11.37 -2.10
CA SER A 168 9.47 -10.48 -3.26
C SER A 168 9.50 -8.99 -2.93
N SER A 169 9.68 -8.61 -1.67
CA SER A 169 9.77 -7.20 -1.24
C SER A 169 11.05 -6.48 -1.72
N GLY A 170 11.69 -7.02 -2.76
CA GLY A 170 13.02 -6.68 -3.26
C GLY A 170 13.30 -5.21 -3.61
N LEU A 171 12.30 -4.42 -4.06
CA LEU A 171 12.50 -2.97 -4.24
C LEU A 171 12.25 -2.17 -2.94
N GLY A 172 11.49 -2.71 -2.01
CA GLY A 172 11.19 -2.06 -0.74
C GLY A 172 12.44 -1.72 0.06
N TYR A 173 13.45 -2.63 0.08
CA TYR A 173 14.68 -2.36 0.80
C TYR A 173 15.52 -1.24 0.18
N LEU A 174 15.45 -1.00 -1.14
CA LEU A 174 16.16 0.10 -1.79
C LEU A 174 15.61 1.45 -1.36
N ILE A 175 14.27 1.56 -1.23
CA ILE A 175 13.62 2.77 -0.74
C ILE A 175 14.01 3.01 0.72
N CYS A 176 13.94 1.96 1.56
CA CYS A 176 14.37 2.04 2.97
C CYS A 176 15.85 2.39 3.09
N LYS A 177 16.71 1.80 2.25
CA LYS A 177 18.14 2.12 2.20
C LYS A 177 18.36 3.60 1.90
N GLY A 178 17.65 4.16 0.90
CA GLY A 178 17.75 5.58 0.58
C GLY A 178 17.45 6.47 1.79
N PHE A 179 16.49 6.10 2.62
CA PHE A 179 16.20 6.77 3.89
C PHE A 179 17.31 6.58 4.93
N PHE A 180 17.80 5.35 5.11
CA PHE A 180 18.86 5.05 6.07
C PHE A 180 20.18 5.74 5.71
N ASP A 181 20.45 5.96 4.43
CA ASP A 181 21.61 6.72 3.97
C ASP A 181 21.55 8.20 4.40
N THR A 182 20.37 8.74 4.72
CA THR A 182 20.23 10.12 5.24
C THR A 182 20.53 10.25 6.74
N VAL A 183 20.60 9.14 7.47
CA VAL A 183 20.95 9.15 8.89
C VAL A 183 22.43 9.50 9.06
N PRO A 184 22.78 10.57 9.82
CA PRO A 184 24.16 11.00 9.96
C PRO A 184 25.08 9.89 10.47
N VAL A 185 26.17 9.65 9.75
CA VAL A 185 27.16 8.62 10.09
C VAL A 185 27.76 8.88 11.48
N ALA A 186 27.99 10.15 11.81
CA ALA A 186 28.56 10.56 13.10
C ALA A 186 27.77 10.05 14.32
N LEU A 187 26.41 9.99 14.22
CA LEU A 187 25.59 9.46 15.32
C LEU A 187 25.82 7.96 15.53
N ARG A 188 25.99 7.21 14.45
CA ARG A 188 26.25 5.77 14.51
C ARG A 188 27.67 5.48 14.99
N GLU A 189 28.64 6.29 14.59
CA GLU A 189 30.05 6.17 15.03
C GLU A 189 30.18 6.54 16.50
N ALA A 190 29.56 7.61 16.97
CA ALA A 190 29.53 7.99 18.39
C ALA A 190 28.93 6.85 19.25
N ALA A 191 27.79 6.29 18.83
CA ALA A 191 27.17 5.18 19.55
C ALA A 191 28.07 3.92 19.58
N LYS A 192 28.88 3.66 18.54
CA LYS A 192 29.86 2.57 18.53
C LYS A 192 31.01 2.83 19.50
N LEU A 193 31.48 4.08 19.61
CA LEU A 193 32.48 4.47 20.59
C LEU A 193 31.97 4.30 22.04
N ASP A 194 30.66 4.53 22.24
CA ASP A 194 29.96 4.28 23.51
C ASP A 194 29.68 2.79 23.78
N GLY A 195 30.16 1.88 22.91
CA GLY A 195 30.00 0.44 23.07
C GLY A 195 28.65 -0.10 22.66
N ALA A 196 27.81 0.64 21.90
CA ALA A 196 26.52 0.14 21.42
C ALA A 196 26.71 -0.94 20.33
N SER A 197 25.99 -2.05 20.47
CA SER A 197 25.92 -3.08 19.44
C SER A 197 25.19 -2.61 18.19
N GLU A 198 25.42 -3.27 17.04
CA GLU A 198 24.70 -2.97 15.78
C GLU A 198 23.18 -3.07 15.95
N ALA A 199 22.67 -4.04 16.72
CA ALA A 199 21.25 -4.16 17.01
C ALA A 199 20.74 -2.95 17.81
N ARG A 200 21.50 -2.46 18.79
CA ARG A 200 21.13 -1.28 19.57
C ARG A 200 21.08 -0.03 18.69
N ILE A 201 22.06 0.15 17.81
CA ILE A 201 22.10 1.26 16.85
C ILE A 201 20.89 1.18 15.90
N PHE A 202 20.58 0.00 15.40
CA PHE A 202 19.43 -0.21 14.52
C PHE A 202 18.10 0.18 15.19
N PHE A 203 17.79 -0.42 16.35
CA PHE A 203 16.49 -0.22 17.01
C PHE A 203 16.35 1.13 17.72
N GLN A 204 17.43 1.68 18.29
CA GLN A 204 17.36 2.89 19.11
C GLN A 204 17.74 4.19 18.37
N ILE A 205 18.45 4.10 17.24
CA ILE A 205 18.87 5.28 16.47
C ILE A 205 18.24 5.28 15.09
N VAL A 206 18.53 4.26 14.26
CA VAL A 206 18.16 4.29 12.85
C VAL A 206 16.65 4.16 12.64
N ILE A 207 15.99 3.22 13.27
CA ILE A 207 14.53 3.03 13.16
C ILE A 207 13.75 4.26 13.65
N PRO A 208 14.01 4.85 14.84
CA PRO A 208 13.29 6.04 15.28
C PRO A 208 13.51 7.27 14.39
N MET A 209 14.71 7.43 13.83
CA MET A 209 15.00 8.52 12.91
C MET A 209 14.36 8.32 11.52
N SER A 210 14.02 7.08 11.19
CA SER A 210 13.46 6.69 9.89
C SER A 210 11.98 6.28 9.99
N ARG A 211 11.23 6.82 10.97
CA ARG A 211 9.81 6.50 11.17
C ARG A 211 8.95 6.56 9.91
N PRO A 212 9.09 7.56 9.02
CA PRO A 212 8.24 7.63 7.83
C PRO A 212 8.40 6.43 6.90
N ILE A 213 9.63 5.94 6.72
CA ILE A 213 9.86 4.78 5.87
C ILE A 213 9.43 3.46 6.53
N LEU A 214 9.51 3.38 7.86
CA LEU A 214 8.94 2.26 8.62
C LEU A 214 7.43 2.17 8.37
N VAL A 215 6.72 3.29 8.50
CA VAL A 215 5.28 3.38 8.27
C VAL A 215 4.91 3.00 6.83
N TYR A 216 5.63 3.53 5.85
CA TYR A 216 5.46 3.17 4.44
C TYR A 216 5.62 1.66 4.23
N THR A 217 6.64 1.05 4.82
CA THR A 217 6.91 -0.39 4.69
C THR A 217 5.80 -1.23 5.33
N ILE A 218 5.33 -0.85 6.52
CA ILE A 218 4.21 -1.51 7.21
C ILE A 218 2.95 -1.48 6.35
N ILE A 219 2.58 -0.29 5.83
CA ILE A 219 1.38 -0.12 5.01
C ILE A 219 1.47 -1.01 3.77
N ASN A 220 2.58 -0.95 3.02
CA ASN A 220 2.73 -1.74 1.79
C ASN A 220 2.70 -3.25 2.07
N SER A 221 3.40 -3.70 3.10
CA SER A 221 3.45 -5.12 3.46
C SER A 221 2.07 -5.64 3.90
N PHE A 222 1.26 -4.83 4.58
CA PHE A 222 -0.10 -5.18 4.96
C PHE A 222 -1.05 -5.19 3.77
N LEU A 223 -0.91 -4.23 2.83
CA LEU A 223 -1.79 -4.10 1.66
C LEU A 223 -1.60 -5.22 0.63
N THR A 224 -0.39 -5.73 0.46
CA THR A 224 -0.06 -6.71 -0.58
C THR A 224 -1.04 -7.89 -0.64
N PRO A 225 -1.36 -8.61 0.44
CA PRO A 225 -2.29 -9.75 0.40
C PRO A 225 -3.75 -9.37 0.08
N TRP A 226 -4.15 -8.12 0.33
CA TRP A 226 -5.50 -7.64 0.03
C TRP A 226 -5.72 -7.33 -1.45
N THR A 227 -4.66 -6.97 -2.16
CA THR A 227 -4.71 -6.50 -3.55
C THR A 227 -4.17 -7.51 -4.55
N ASP A 228 -3.34 -8.46 -4.11
CA ASP A 228 -2.79 -9.46 -5.01
C ASP A 228 -3.77 -10.58 -5.30
N PHE A 229 -4.10 -10.69 -6.58
CA PHE A 229 -4.90 -11.78 -7.13
C PHE A 229 -4.03 -12.84 -7.82
N VAL A 230 -3.02 -12.39 -8.57
CA VAL A 230 -2.33 -13.26 -9.54
C VAL A 230 -1.47 -14.32 -8.84
N MET A 231 -0.56 -13.87 -7.96
CA MET A 231 0.29 -14.78 -7.21
C MET A 231 -0.52 -15.64 -6.23
N ALA A 232 -1.48 -15.01 -5.52
CA ALA A 232 -2.37 -15.72 -4.61
C ALA A 232 -3.13 -16.84 -5.34
N LYS A 233 -3.72 -16.57 -6.51
CA LYS A 233 -4.44 -17.57 -7.31
C LYS A 233 -3.55 -18.68 -7.83
N MET A 234 -2.30 -18.36 -8.18
CA MET A 234 -1.33 -19.35 -8.66
C MET A 234 -0.88 -20.29 -7.54
N ILE A 235 -0.69 -19.76 -6.33
CA ILE A 235 -0.25 -20.58 -5.18
C ILE A 235 -1.42 -21.34 -4.57
N LEU A 236 -2.58 -20.70 -4.35
CA LEU A 236 -3.78 -21.27 -3.74
C LEU A 236 -4.70 -21.84 -4.84
N ASN A 237 -4.27 -22.87 -5.53
CA ASN A 237 -4.95 -23.46 -6.68
C ASN A 237 -5.67 -24.79 -6.38
N SER A 238 -5.90 -25.11 -5.10
CA SER A 238 -6.56 -26.36 -4.66
C SER A 238 -7.98 -26.55 -5.19
N GLY A 239 -8.61 -25.49 -5.71
CA GLY A 239 -10.04 -25.51 -6.09
C GLY A 239 -10.99 -25.39 -4.90
N VAL A 240 -10.52 -25.45 -3.67
CA VAL A 240 -11.31 -25.33 -2.46
C VAL A 240 -11.56 -23.85 -2.17
N SER A 241 -12.79 -23.38 -2.33
CA SER A 241 -13.14 -21.96 -2.23
C SER A 241 -12.93 -21.38 -0.82
N THR A 242 -12.98 -22.19 0.23
CA THR A 242 -12.74 -21.75 1.61
C THR A 242 -11.29 -21.33 1.89
N ASP A 243 -10.35 -21.76 1.06
CA ASP A 243 -8.91 -21.49 1.24
C ASP A 243 -8.45 -20.22 0.51
N TRP A 244 -9.33 -19.59 -0.24
CA TRP A 244 -8.99 -18.43 -1.04
C TRP A 244 -8.73 -17.18 -0.18
N THR A 245 -7.94 -16.27 -0.74
CA THR A 245 -7.89 -14.88 -0.26
C THR A 245 -9.11 -14.11 -0.77
N VAL A 246 -9.39 -12.97 -0.15
CA VAL A 246 -10.51 -12.11 -0.53
C VAL A 246 -10.40 -11.64 -1.99
N ALA A 247 -9.19 -11.36 -2.47
CA ALA A 247 -8.98 -10.97 -3.86
C ALA A 247 -9.39 -12.08 -4.85
N ILE A 248 -9.04 -13.33 -4.57
CA ILE A 248 -9.45 -14.49 -5.38
C ILE A 248 -10.97 -14.67 -5.33
N GLY A 249 -11.55 -14.62 -4.13
CA GLY A 249 -12.98 -14.84 -3.94
C GLY A 249 -13.83 -13.76 -4.60
N LEU A 250 -13.49 -12.50 -4.42
CA LEU A 250 -14.19 -11.39 -5.07
C LEU A 250 -14.05 -11.44 -6.59
N TYR A 251 -12.86 -11.74 -7.11
CA TYR A 251 -12.68 -11.94 -8.55
C TYR A 251 -13.54 -13.07 -9.09
N ASN A 252 -13.70 -14.17 -8.33
CA ASN A 252 -14.55 -15.28 -8.74
C ASN A 252 -16.02 -14.85 -8.93
N MET A 253 -16.54 -13.94 -8.11
CA MET A 253 -17.89 -13.38 -8.26
C MET A 253 -18.07 -12.59 -9.58
N LEU A 254 -16.98 -12.10 -10.19
CA LEU A 254 -17.00 -11.37 -11.45
C LEU A 254 -16.94 -12.28 -12.69
N GLN A 255 -16.86 -13.62 -12.51
CA GLN A 255 -16.85 -14.54 -13.64
C GLN A 255 -18.16 -14.42 -14.44
N LYS A 256 -18.08 -14.58 -15.77
CA LYS A 256 -19.20 -14.38 -16.70
C LYS A 256 -20.48 -15.10 -16.29
N ALA A 257 -20.37 -16.28 -15.69
CA ALA A 257 -21.50 -17.06 -15.21
C ALA A 257 -22.13 -16.53 -13.92
N LEU A 258 -21.42 -15.74 -13.12
CA LEU A 258 -21.78 -15.34 -11.76
C LEU A 258 -22.08 -13.84 -11.63
N ILE A 259 -21.51 -13.02 -12.48
CA ILE A 259 -21.55 -11.55 -12.37
C ILE A 259 -22.96 -10.98 -12.28
N ASN A 260 -23.92 -11.56 -13.01
CA ASN A 260 -25.31 -11.11 -12.99
C ASN A 260 -26.05 -11.45 -11.68
N SER A 261 -25.48 -12.30 -10.84
CA SER A 261 -26.10 -12.71 -9.57
C SER A 261 -25.35 -12.21 -8.34
N TYR A 262 -24.06 -11.85 -8.49
CA TYR A 262 -23.19 -11.56 -7.36
C TYR A 262 -22.56 -10.17 -7.40
N PHE A 263 -22.79 -9.34 -8.43
CA PHE A 263 -22.10 -8.07 -8.59
C PHE A 263 -22.32 -7.10 -7.41
N SER A 264 -23.55 -6.95 -6.91
CA SER A 264 -23.84 -6.08 -5.77
C SER A 264 -23.21 -6.62 -4.46
N ARG A 265 -23.16 -7.95 -4.29
CA ARG A 265 -22.42 -8.58 -3.19
C ARG A 265 -20.90 -8.38 -3.34
N PHE A 266 -20.36 -8.46 -4.55
CA PHE A 266 -18.96 -8.11 -4.84
C PHE A 266 -18.66 -6.67 -4.43
N CYS A 267 -19.54 -5.71 -4.77
CA CYS A 267 -19.38 -4.32 -4.37
C CYS A 267 -19.41 -4.17 -2.83
N ALA A 268 -20.35 -4.85 -2.15
CA ALA A 268 -20.39 -4.86 -0.69
C ALA A 268 -19.11 -5.47 -0.07
N GLY A 269 -18.60 -6.58 -0.63
CA GLY A 269 -17.33 -7.17 -0.24
C GLY A 269 -16.15 -6.23 -0.43
N GLY A 270 -16.10 -5.49 -1.54
CA GLY A 270 -15.07 -4.46 -1.79
C GLY A 270 -15.08 -3.35 -0.74
N VAL A 271 -16.26 -2.88 -0.34
CA VAL A 271 -16.40 -1.88 0.74
C VAL A 271 -15.91 -2.44 2.08
N LEU A 272 -16.27 -3.69 2.41
CA LEU A 272 -15.81 -4.34 3.64
C LEU A 272 -14.28 -4.51 3.67
N VAL A 273 -13.67 -4.83 2.54
CA VAL A 273 -12.20 -4.92 2.39
C VAL A 273 -11.53 -3.56 2.59
N ALA A 274 -12.16 -2.47 2.16
CA ALA A 274 -11.62 -1.13 2.34
C ALA A 274 -11.52 -0.71 3.84
N ILE A 275 -12.31 -1.32 4.74
CA ILE A 275 -12.34 -0.95 6.17
C ILE A 275 -10.98 -1.16 6.85
N PRO A 276 -10.40 -2.37 6.91
CA PRO A 276 -9.11 -2.58 7.60
C PRO A 276 -7.97 -1.77 6.97
N ILE A 277 -8.00 -1.58 5.66
CA ILE A 277 -7.04 -0.77 4.93
C ILE A 277 -7.14 0.70 5.34
N SER A 278 -8.37 1.25 5.37
CA SER A 278 -8.62 2.64 5.76
C SER A 278 -8.25 2.89 7.23
N ILE A 279 -8.56 1.95 8.13
CA ILE A 279 -8.18 2.03 9.54
C ILE A 279 -6.65 2.11 9.67
N LEU A 280 -5.92 1.21 9.02
CA LEU A 280 -4.46 1.24 9.05
C LEU A 280 -3.92 2.56 8.50
N PHE A 281 -4.45 3.05 7.37
CA PHE A 281 -4.03 4.30 6.76
C PHE A 281 -4.28 5.50 7.69
N VAL A 282 -5.47 5.61 8.29
CA VAL A 282 -5.81 6.70 9.23
C VAL A 282 -4.89 6.72 10.45
N ILE A 283 -4.54 5.54 10.99
CA ILE A 283 -3.60 5.43 12.12
C ILE A 283 -2.20 5.89 11.70
N MET A 284 -1.78 5.53 10.50
CA MET A 284 -0.41 5.72 10.02
C MET A 284 -0.17 7.06 9.32
N GLN A 285 -1.20 7.75 8.81
CA GLN A 285 -1.07 8.95 7.97
C GLN A 285 -0.27 10.09 8.60
N LYS A 286 -0.40 10.30 9.92
CA LYS A 286 0.34 11.34 10.65
C LYS A 286 1.86 11.20 10.51
N PHE A 287 2.35 9.97 10.57
CA PHE A 287 3.79 9.69 10.45
C PHE A 287 4.28 9.82 9.00
N TYR A 288 3.40 9.55 8.03
CA TYR A 288 3.70 9.69 6.62
C TYR A 288 3.84 11.16 6.21
N VAL A 289 2.93 12.01 6.68
CA VAL A 289 2.94 13.47 6.39
C VAL A 289 4.16 14.16 7.02
N GLU A 290 4.49 13.83 8.27
CA GLU A 290 5.67 14.38 8.95
C GLU A 290 6.98 14.06 8.20
N GLY A 291 7.06 12.87 7.59
CA GLY A 291 8.25 12.46 6.84
C GLY A 291 8.46 13.20 5.53
N ILE A 292 7.38 13.47 4.79
CA ILE A 292 7.44 14.22 3.52
C ILE A 292 7.79 15.68 3.78
N THR A 293 7.19 16.28 4.80
CA THR A 293 7.40 17.71 5.11
C THR A 293 8.79 17.99 5.67
N SER A 294 9.35 17.08 6.47
CA SER A 294 10.71 17.23 7.02
C SER A 294 11.80 17.11 5.93
N GLY A 295 11.55 16.34 4.88
CA GLY A 295 12.43 16.25 3.71
C GLY A 295 12.39 17.50 2.83
N ALA A 296 11.24 18.13 2.68
CA ALA A 296 11.04 19.34 1.86
C ALA A 296 11.57 20.62 2.51
N ALA A 297 11.74 20.66 3.84
CA ALA A 297 12.23 21.84 4.57
C ALA A 297 13.77 21.97 4.58
N LYS A 298 14.50 21.03 3.98
CA LYS A 298 15.97 21.03 3.87
C LYS A 298 16.50 21.38 2.47
N GLY A 299 15.62 21.80 1.55
CA GLY A 299 15.94 22.25 0.19
C GLY A 299 15.92 23.77 0.05
#